data_37dc2f6f1ca402aea3364ce176504a61
#
_entry.id   37dc2f6f1ca402aea3364ce176504a61
#
_cell.length_a   1.000
_cell.length_b   1.000
_cell.length_c   1.000
_cell.angle_alpha   90.00
_cell.angle_beta   90.00
_cell.angle_gamma   90.00
#
_symmetry.space_group_name_H-M   'P 1'
#
loop_
_entity.id
_entity.type
_entity.pdbx_description
1 polymer ?
#
loop_
_entity_poly.entity_id
_entity_poly.type
_entity_poly.pdbx_seq_one_letter_code
_entity_poly.pdbx_strand_id
1 'polypeptide(L)'
;MLDIIIFSKDRAAQLDLCLQSISKNLCLSKDELFIHIVYTSSTPEFQEGYDLIKSIWRPHSNKVEQPTLWFGEKFCGDFQKACDNAISSCGDYIMFMTDDDIVYRQMPEVDTWPKIQSAMEDGLFTVSFRLGTNTFVQDQYHNTRCIIPDPVIQSEELIRTWNWKEQELNNSFSYPFSLDGHILHKKNIKTILSRISERDAEDYYNPNSMEGKAQHYMEEMPKYMGCFENSYVINTPLNRVQETCTNKAGQYFEYPAEELNQKLLEGNRLTLEGMDFNTIIGCHQEIKLCWEKNKCCLS
;
A
#
# COMPACT_ATOMS: atom_id res chain seq x y z
N MET A 1 -7.71 11.74 10.92
CA MET A 1 -7.51 11.71 9.45
C MET A 1 -6.44 10.69 9.14
N LEU A 2 -6.65 9.85 8.13
CA LEU A 2 -5.67 8.92 7.58
C LEU A 2 -5.11 9.49 6.28
N ASP A 3 -3.81 9.61 6.19
CA ASP A 3 -3.13 9.91 4.92
C ASP A 3 -2.58 8.63 4.33
N ILE A 4 -2.80 8.41 3.03
CA ILE A 4 -2.21 7.30 2.29
C ILE A 4 -1.14 7.86 1.35
N ILE A 5 0.08 7.34 1.45
CA ILE A 5 1.14 7.65 0.49
C ILE A 5 1.30 6.45 -0.43
N ILE A 6 1.03 6.64 -1.73
CA ILE A 6 1.17 5.59 -2.75
C ILE A 6 2.42 5.85 -3.58
N PHE A 7 3.31 4.86 -3.63
CA PHE A 7 4.48 4.88 -4.50
C PHE A 7 4.17 4.21 -5.83
N SER A 8 4.54 4.86 -6.94
CA SER A 8 4.28 4.34 -8.27
C SER A 8 5.41 4.65 -9.25
N LYS A 9 5.80 3.62 -10.03
CA LYS A 9 6.76 3.76 -11.12
C LYS A 9 6.29 2.97 -12.34
N ASP A 10 6.08 3.65 -13.48
CA ASP A 10 5.73 3.03 -14.77
C ASP A 10 4.47 2.14 -14.77
N ARG A 11 3.58 2.31 -13.78
CA ARG A 11 2.42 1.44 -13.51
C ARG A 11 1.10 2.21 -13.37
N ALA A 12 0.85 3.17 -14.27
CA ALA A 12 -0.36 4.00 -14.22
C ALA A 12 -1.66 3.17 -14.18
N ALA A 13 -1.77 2.07 -14.94
CA ALA A 13 -2.95 1.21 -14.93
C ALA A 13 -3.17 0.51 -13.58
N GLN A 14 -2.10 0.05 -12.93
CA GLN A 14 -2.17 -0.58 -11.61
C GLN A 14 -2.48 0.46 -10.54
N LEU A 15 -1.87 1.65 -10.60
CA LEU A 15 -2.23 2.77 -9.73
C LEU A 15 -3.71 3.11 -9.81
N ASP A 16 -4.28 3.13 -11.01
CA ASP A 16 -5.72 3.37 -11.19
C ASP A 16 -6.57 2.30 -10.49
N LEU A 17 -6.20 1.02 -10.60
CA LEU A 17 -6.88 -0.08 -9.90
C LEU A 17 -6.75 0.06 -8.37
N CYS A 18 -5.57 0.41 -7.88
CA CYS A 18 -5.34 0.71 -6.45
C CYS A 18 -6.29 1.81 -5.96
N LEU A 19 -6.36 2.94 -6.67
CA LEU A 19 -7.25 4.06 -6.33
C LEU A 19 -8.73 3.67 -6.36
N GLN A 20 -9.16 2.88 -7.36
CA GLN A 20 -10.52 2.33 -7.41
C GLN A 20 -10.83 1.48 -6.18
N SER A 21 -9.88 0.63 -5.78
CA SER A 21 -10.03 -0.27 -4.64
C SER A 21 -10.16 0.48 -3.31
N ILE A 22 -9.35 1.51 -3.13
CA ILE A 22 -9.41 2.40 -1.96
C ILE A 22 -10.77 3.10 -1.92
N SER A 23 -11.15 3.75 -3.02
CA SER A 23 -12.41 4.49 -3.11
C SER A 23 -13.65 3.62 -2.87
N LYS A 24 -13.61 2.34 -3.28
CA LYS A 24 -14.73 1.41 -3.16
C LYS A 24 -14.81 0.76 -1.78
N ASN A 25 -13.66 0.41 -1.18
CA ASN A 25 -13.62 -0.54 -0.08
C ASN A 25 -13.13 0.04 1.24
N LEU A 26 -12.47 1.21 1.26
CA LEU A 26 -11.91 1.72 2.50
C LEU A 26 -12.94 2.43 3.40
N CYS A 27 -14.10 2.81 2.87
CA CYS A 27 -15.26 3.34 3.61
C CYS A 27 -14.96 4.50 4.60
N LEU A 28 -13.93 5.30 4.32
CA LEU A 28 -13.65 6.54 5.05
C LEU A 28 -14.23 7.73 4.32
N SER A 29 -14.71 8.72 5.07
CA SER A 29 -15.20 9.97 4.49
C SER A 29 -14.07 10.77 3.86
N LYS A 30 -14.40 11.69 2.96
CA LYS A 30 -13.42 12.60 2.33
C LYS A 30 -12.68 13.49 3.33
N ASP A 31 -13.27 13.71 4.50
CA ASP A 31 -12.65 14.53 5.57
C ASP A 31 -11.73 13.67 6.47
N GLU A 32 -11.80 12.34 6.32
CA GLU A 32 -10.98 11.38 7.06
C GLU A 32 -9.87 10.77 6.23
N LEU A 33 -9.90 10.89 4.90
CA LEU A 33 -8.94 10.28 3.98
C LEU A 33 -8.34 11.28 3.00
N PHE A 34 -7.01 11.32 2.97
CA PHE A 34 -6.25 12.06 1.95
C PHE A 34 -5.22 11.13 1.29
N ILE A 35 -5.07 11.20 -0.03
CA ILE A 35 -4.14 10.35 -0.77
C ILE A 35 -3.05 11.19 -1.45
N HIS A 36 -1.80 10.86 -1.15
CA HIS A 36 -0.60 11.43 -1.75
C HIS A 36 0.01 10.42 -2.72
N ILE A 37 0.24 10.81 -3.96
CA ILE A 37 0.85 9.95 -4.97
C ILE A 37 2.26 10.45 -5.26
N VAL A 38 3.25 9.64 -4.94
CA VAL A 38 4.67 9.87 -5.23
C VAL A 38 5.03 8.96 -6.41
N TYR A 39 5.23 9.55 -7.60
CA TYR A 39 5.39 8.76 -8.81
C TYR A 39 6.57 9.20 -9.68
N THR A 40 7.02 8.29 -10.52
CA THR A 40 8.00 8.56 -11.59
C THR A 40 7.65 7.75 -12.85
N SER A 41 8.09 8.20 -14.00
CA SER A 41 7.96 7.48 -15.26
C SER A 41 9.30 7.49 -16.01
N SER A 42 9.67 6.33 -16.55
CA SER A 42 10.95 6.15 -17.26
C SER A 42 10.88 6.62 -18.71
N THR A 43 9.70 6.62 -19.33
CA THR A 43 9.48 7.02 -20.72
C THR A 43 8.33 8.00 -20.87
N PRO A 44 8.23 8.73 -22.02
CA PRO A 44 7.09 9.59 -22.32
C PRO A 44 5.75 8.82 -22.33
N GLU A 45 5.74 7.59 -22.84
CA GLU A 45 4.52 6.76 -22.94
C GLU A 45 3.97 6.40 -21.55
N PHE A 46 4.84 6.08 -20.60
CA PHE A 46 4.42 5.89 -19.20
C PHE A 46 3.94 7.21 -18.57
N GLN A 47 4.54 8.36 -18.95
CA GLN A 47 4.06 9.65 -18.48
C GLN A 47 2.64 9.96 -18.99
N GLU A 48 2.33 9.62 -20.25
CA GLU A 48 0.98 9.78 -20.82
C GLU A 48 -0.05 8.97 -20.01
N GLY A 49 0.31 7.75 -19.56
CA GLY A 49 -0.53 6.94 -18.68
C GLY A 49 -0.86 7.66 -17.37
N TYR A 50 0.13 8.25 -16.70
CA TYR A 50 -0.12 9.04 -15.48
C TYR A 50 -0.95 10.30 -15.75
N ASP A 51 -0.73 10.97 -16.87
CA ASP A 51 -1.52 12.17 -17.22
C ASP A 51 -2.98 11.82 -17.49
N LEU A 52 -3.24 10.65 -18.09
CA LEU A 52 -4.59 10.12 -18.24
C LEU A 52 -5.23 9.82 -16.87
N ILE A 53 -4.53 9.14 -15.95
CA ILE A 53 -5.04 8.86 -14.60
C ILE A 53 -5.33 10.14 -13.83
N LYS A 54 -4.45 11.14 -13.90
CA LYS A 54 -4.70 12.47 -13.31
C LYS A 54 -5.99 13.09 -13.85
N SER A 55 -6.26 12.94 -15.14
CA SER A 55 -7.48 13.47 -15.75
C SER A 55 -8.75 12.75 -15.29
N ILE A 56 -8.67 11.40 -15.12
CA ILE A 56 -9.77 10.57 -14.64
C ILE A 56 -10.13 10.88 -13.19
N TRP A 57 -9.11 11.07 -12.34
CA TRP A 57 -9.28 11.30 -10.91
C TRP A 57 -9.35 12.78 -10.50
N ARG A 58 -9.31 13.71 -11.45
CA ARG A 58 -9.56 15.14 -11.12
C ARG A 58 -10.94 15.29 -10.48
N PRO A 59 -11.06 16.09 -9.41
CA PRO A 59 -12.36 16.38 -8.82
C PRO A 59 -13.25 17.03 -9.87
N HIS A 60 -14.19 16.30 -10.42
CA HIS A 60 -15.30 16.92 -11.11
C HIS A 60 -16.21 17.51 -10.03
N SER A 61 -16.52 18.78 -10.14
CA SER A 61 -17.31 19.58 -9.17
C SER A 61 -18.64 18.95 -8.71
N ASN A 62 -19.04 17.82 -9.27
CA ASN A 62 -20.32 17.14 -9.03
C ASN A 62 -20.18 15.69 -8.49
N LYS A 63 -18.97 15.18 -8.22
CA LYS A 63 -18.79 13.84 -7.61
C LYS A 63 -18.39 13.99 -6.14
N VAL A 64 -19.37 13.90 -5.26
CA VAL A 64 -19.29 14.18 -3.82
C VAL A 64 -18.53 13.07 -3.03
N GLU A 65 -18.21 11.94 -3.64
CA GLU A 65 -17.80 10.72 -2.92
C GLU A 65 -16.34 10.26 -3.15
N GLN A 66 -15.51 11.06 -3.81
CA GLN A 66 -14.11 10.67 -4.04
C GLN A 66 -13.19 11.25 -2.97
N PRO A 67 -12.19 10.47 -2.49
CA PRO A 67 -11.18 10.98 -1.57
C PRO A 67 -10.41 12.14 -2.20
N THR A 68 -9.88 13.01 -1.36
CA THR A 68 -9.01 14.09 -1.83
C THR A 68 -7.67 13.50 -2.30
N LEU A 69 -7.34 13.72 -3.55
CA LEU A 69 -6.12 13.21 -4.17
C LEU A 69 -5.14 14.34 -4.44
N TRP A 70 -3.90 14.15 -4.04
CA TRP A 70 -2.79 14.99 -4.44
C TRP A 70 -1.77 14.17 -5.23
N PHE A 71 -1.64 14.48 -6.50
CA PHE A 71 -0.53 13.98 -7.30
C PHE A 71 0.66 14.90 -7.06
N GLY A 72 1.71 14.37 -6.44
CA GLY A 72 2.99 15.05 -6.33
C GLY A 72 3.57 15.36 -7.71
N GLU A 73 4.55 16.25 -7.73
CA GLU A 73 5.37 16.41 -8.93
C GLU A 73 6.10 15.09 -9.22
N LYS A 74 6.22 14.74 -10.50
CA LYS A 74 7.06 13.63 -10.92
C LYS A 74 8.47 13.85 -10.37
N PHE A 75 8.96 12.93 -9.53
CA PHE A 75 10.32 13.03 -9.06
C PHE A 75 11.29 12.50 -10.13
N CYS A 76 12.39 13.25 -10.34
CA CYS A 76 13.45 12.90 -11.25
C CYS A 76 14.74 12.70 -10.44
N GLY A 77 14.94 11.48 -9.92
CA GLY A 77 16.18 11.11 -9.24
C GLY A 77 16.26 11.39 -7.73
N ASP A 78 15.34 12.17 -7.15
CA ASP A 78 15.35 12.47 -5.71
C ASP A 78 14.08 11.93 -5.04
N PHE A 79 14.06 10.60 -4.85
CA PHE A 79 12.96 9.91 -4.18
C PHE A 79 12.82 10.35 -2.73
N GLN A 80 13.93 10.49 -1.99
CA GLN A 80 13.91 10.89 -0.59
C GLN A 80 13.22 12.22 -0.41
N LYS A 81 13.59 13.23 -1.16
CA LYS A 81 12.96 14.55 -1.07
C LYS A 81 11.47 14.51 -1.40
N ALA A 82 11.05 13.74 -2.42
CA ALA A 82 9.64 13.59 -2.76
C ALA A 82 8.86 12.90 -1.63
N CYS A 83 9.44 11.86 -1.02
CA CYS A 83 8.88 11.15 0.11
C CYS A 83 8.76 12.05 1.36
N ASP A 84 9.84 12.77 1.71
CA ASP A 84 9.86 13.69 2.84
C ASP A 84 8.84 14.83 2.70
N ASN A 85 8.65 15.35 1.48
CA ASN A 85 7.63 16.35 1.20
C ASN A 85 6.22 15.78 1.42
N ALA A 86 5.94 14.58 0.90
CA ALA A 86 4.66 13.90 1.11
C ALA A 86 4.40 13.66 2.60
N ILE A 87 5.35 13.04 3.33
CA ILE A 87 5.24 12.78 4.77
C ILE A 87 5.04 14.09 5.55
N SER A 88 5.73 15.15 5.18
CA SER A 88 5.61 16.44 5.87
C SER A 88 4.22 17.05 5.73
N SER A 89 3.57 16.84 4.60
CA SER A 89 2.21 17.31 4.31
C SER A 89 1.12 16.51 5.00
N CYS A 90 1.39 15.26 5.42
CA CYS A 90 0.43 14.38 6.09
C CYS A 90 0.11 14.81 7.54
N GLY A 91 -1.03 14.35 8.04
CA GLY A 91 -1.39 14.37 9.46
C GLY A 91 -0.61 13.32 10.27
N ASP A 92 -1.20 12.88 11.39
CA ASP A 92 -0.51 12.04 12.37
C ASP A 92 -0.41 10.56 11.98
N TYR A 93 -1.32 10.06 11.16
CA TYR A 93 -1.40 8.66 10.76
C TYR A 93 -1.22 8.50 9.27
N ILE A 94 -0.24 7.70 8.88
CA ILE A 94 0.13 7.48 7.49
C ILE A 94 0.07 5.98 7.19
N MET A 95 -0.62 5.61 6.12
CA MET A 95 -0.55 4.30 5.52
C MET A 95 0.28 4.38 4.23
N PHE A 96 1.32 3.59 4.14
CA PHE A 96 2.04 3.42 2.88
C PHE A 96 1.38 2.33 2.04
N MET A 97 1.35 2.56 0.73
CA MET A 97 0.92 1.59 -0.27
C MET A 97 1.80 1.67 -1.52
N THR A 98 1.82 0.61 -2.28
CA THR A 98 2.40 0.57 -3.62
C THR A 98 1.29 0.48 -4.68
N ASP A 99 1.63 0.77 -5.94
CA ASP A 99 0.66 0.81 -7.05
C ASP A 99 0.06 -0.57 -7.40
N ASP A 100 0.64 -1.66 -6.90
CA ASP A 100 0.15 -3.03 -7.03
C ASP A 100 -0.58 -3.55 -5.78
N ASP A 101 -0.87 -2.68 -4.82
CA ASP A 101 -1.75 -2.98 -3.70
C ASP A 101 -3.22 -2.80 -4.07
N ILE A 102 -4.07 -3.71 -3.60
CA ILE A 102 -5.51 -3.67 -3.78
C ILE A 102 -6.21 -3.79 -2.43
N VAL A 103 -7.06 -2.83 -2.10
CA VAL A 103 -8.01 -2.97 -0.98
C VAL A 103 -9.15 -3.87 -1.46
N TYR A 104 -9.04 -5.17 -1.22
CA TYR A 104 -9.91 -6.17 -1.83
C TYR A 104 -11.18 -6.49 -1.00
N ARG A 105 -11.19 -6.10 0.26
CA ARG A 105 -12.30 -6.32 1.18
C ARG A 105 -12.84 -4.98 1.67
N GLN A 106 -14.16 -4.87 1.72
CA GLN A 106 -14.82 -3.67 2.24
C GLN A 106 -14.58 -3.57 3.75
N MET A 107 -14.10 -2.41 4.19
CA MET A 107 -13.94 -2.10 5.60
C MET A 107 -15.32 -1.79 6.22
N PRO A 108 -15.60 -2.22 7.45
CA PRO A 108 -16.81 -1.82 8.15
C PRO A 108 -16.88 -0.28 8.30
N GLU A 109 -18.05 0.29 8.00
CA GLU A 109 -18.23 1.76 7.99
C GLU A 109 -18.23 2.38 9.38
N VAL A 110 -18.68 1.64 10.40
CA VAL A 110 -18.94 2.18 11.74
C VAL A 110 -17.77 1.93 12.67
N ASP A 111 -17.26 3.02 13.28
CA ASP A 111 -16.27 3.02 14.37
C ASP A 111 -14.92 2.36 14.08
N THR A 112 -14.62 1.98 12.83
CA THR A 112 -13.34 1.32 12.54
C THR A 112 -12.16 2.28 12.68
N TRP A 113 -12.28 3.49 12.13
CA TRP A 113 -11.20 4.47 12.21
C TRP A 113 -10.91 4.94 13.65
N PRO A 114 -11.91 5.31 14.48
CA PRO A 114 -11.70 5.61 15.89
C PRO A 114 -11.03 4.48 16.69
N LYS A 115 -11.38 3.22 16.40
CA LYS A 115 -10.75 2.06 17.06
C LYS A 115 -9.28 1.89 16.68
N ILE A 116 -8.94 2.10 15.39
CA ILE A 116 -7.55 2.10 14.95
C ILE A 116 -6.76 3.20 15.66
N GLN A 117 -7.30 4.43 15.73
CA GLN A 117 -6.66 5.55 16.42
C GLN A 117 -6.44 5.22 17.89
N SER A 118 -7.46 4.74 18.60
CA SER A 118 -7.34 4.34 20.01
C SER A 118 -6.25 3.29 20.21
N ALA A 119 -6.23 2.24 19.39
CA ALA A 119 -5.21 1.19 19.48
C ALA A 119 -3.78 1.73 19.25
N MET A 120 -3.61 2.67 18.32
CA MET A 120 -2.33 3.31 18.04
C MET A 120 -1.90 4.25 19.21
N GLU A 121 -2.85 4.96 19.84
CA GLU A 121 -2.62 5.79 21.01
C GLU A 121 -2.27 4.94 22.25
N ASP A 122 -2.86 3.75 22.38
CA ASP A 122 -2.58 2.76 23.43
C ASP A 122 -1.22 2.04 23.25
N GLY A 123 -0.46 2.40 22.23
CA GLY A 123 0.95 2.02 22.07
C GLY A 123 1.25 0.97 21.01
N LEU A 124 0.33 0.69 20.09
CA LEU A 124 0.68 -0.07 18.90
C LEU A 124 1.66 0.73 18.03
N PHE A 125 2.67 0.04 17.53
CA PHE A 125 3.59 0.62 16.55
C PHE A 125 2.91 0.77 15.19
N THR A 126 2.17 -0.25 14.77
CA THR A 126 1.44 -0.30 13.50
C THR A 126 0.15 -1.10 13.62
N VAL A 127 -0.83 -0.73 12.80
CA VAL A 127 -1.99 -1.56 12.46
C VAL A 127 -1.89 -1.95 11.00
N SER A 128 -1.84 -3.26 10.75
CA SER A 128 -1.68 -3.82 9.41
C SER A 128 -3.04 -4.11 8.76
N PHE A 129 -3.22 -3.63 7.54
CA PHE A 129 -4.35 -3.99 6.68
C PHE A 129 -4.06 -5.20 5.79
N ARG A 130 -2.78 -5.53 5.58
CA ARG A 130 -2.38 -6.68 4.76
C ARG A 130 -2.32 -8.00 5.53
N LEU A 131 -2.25 -7.96 6.87
CA LEU A 131 -2.20 -9.15 7.71
C LEU A 131 -3.57 -9.49 8.27
N GLY A 132 -3.78 -10.78 8.51
CA GLY A 132 -4.98 -11.36 9.11
C GLY A 132 -4.79 -12.85 9.31
N THR A 133 -5.73 -13.54 9.94
CA THR A 133 -5.66 -15.00 10.12
C THR A 133 -5.74 -15.77 8.80
N ASN A 134 -6.21 -15.11 7.74
CA ASN A 134 -6.22 -15.65 6.39
C ASN A 134 -4.87 -15.53 5.67
N THR A 135 -3.89 -14.74 6.17
CA THR A 135 -2.59 -14.54 5.50
C THR A 135 -1.50 -15.44 6.11
N PHE A 136 -1.70 -16.74 6.03
CA PHE A 136 -0.80 -17.76 6.61
C PHE A 136 0.25 -18.27 5.60
N VAL A 137 0.27 -17.79 4.38
CA VAL A 137 1.29 -18.10 3.38
C VAL A 137 2.21 -16.92 3.20
N GLN A 138 3.52 -17.14 3.47
CA GLN A 138 4.57 -16.13 3.33
C GLN A 138 4.98 -15.94 1.87
N ASP A 139 5.17 -17.05 1.15
CA ASP A 139 5.60 -17.09 -0.25
C ASP A 139 4.69 -18.05 -1.03
N GLN A 140 3.87 -17.50 -1.92
CA GLN A 140 2.95 -18.27 -2.74
C GLN A 140 3.65 -19.27 -3.69
N TYR A 141 4.87 -18.94 -4.14
CA TYR A 141 5.60 -19.78 -5.10
C TYR A 141 6.25 -21.02 -4.46
N HIS A 142 6.57 -20.92 -3.18
CA HIS A 142 7.16 -22.03 -2.42
C HIS A 142 6.19 -22.60 -1.38
N ASN A 143 4.98 -22.06 -1.28
CA ASN A 143 3.99 -22.42 -0.25
C ASN A 143 4.60 -22.41 1.18
N THR A 144 5.52 -21.47 1.42
CA THR A 144 6.11 -21.28 2.75
C THR A 144 5.06 -20.66 3.66
N ARG A 145 4.81 -21.29 4.79
CA ARG A 145 3.83 -20.82 5.77
C ARG A 145 4.45 -19.92 6.81
N CYS A 146 3.72 -18.90 7.22
CA CYS A 146 4.02 -18.13 8.42
C CYS A 146 3.17 -18.61 9.61
N ILE A 147 3.74 -18.46 10.79
CA ILE A 147 3.03 -18.71 12.04
C ILE A 147 2.24 -17.45 12.37
N ILE A 148 0.93 -17.59 12.48
CA ILE A 148 0.05 -16.50 12.94
C ILE A 148 0.22 -16.42 14.46
N PRO A 149 0.61 -15.25 14.99
CA PRO A 149 0.79 -15.10 16.44
C PRO A 149 -0.51 -15.26 17.21
N ASP A 150 -0.43 -15.84 18.39
CA ASP A 150 -1.51 -15.77 19.36
C ASP A 150 -1.66 -14.32 19.85
N PRO A 151 -2.88 -13.78 19.95
CA PRO A 151 -3.08 -12.41 20.44
C PRO A 151 -2.69 -12.31 21.91
N VAL A 152 -1.90 -11.29 22.25
CA VAL A 152 -1.49 -11.00 23.64
C VAL A 152 -2.67 -10.49 24.47
N ILE A 153 -3.62 -9.81 23.80
CA ILE A 153 -4.83 -9.28 24.41
C ILE A 153 -6.01 -9.87 23.64
N GLN A 154 -6.75 -10.75 24.26
CA GLN A 154 -8.09 -11.14 23.82
C GLN A 154 -9.07 -10.08 24.35
N SER A 155 -9.14 -8.95 23.66
CA SER A 155 -10.24 -8.02 23.90
C SER A 155 -11.37 -8.35 22.92
N GLU A 156 -12.59 -7.97 23.25
CA GLU A 156 -13.73 -7.92 22.32
C GLU A 156 -13.47 -6.92 21.16
N GLU A 157 -12.20 -6.53 21.00
CA GLU A 157 -11.75 -5.49 20.10
C GLU A 157 -11.53 -6.06 18.70
N LEU A 158 -11.77 -5.20 17.73
CA LEU A 158 -11.66 -5.46 16.31
C LEU A 158 -10.23 -5.83 15.87
N ILE A 159 -9.20 -5.48 16.70
CA ILE A 159 -7.77 -5.59 16.37
C ILE A 159 -7.09 -6.65 17.23
N ARG A 160 -6.56 -7.67 16.57
CA ARG A 160 -5.65 -8.66 17.17
C ARG A 160 -4.28 -8.03 17.37
N THR A 161 -3.73 -8.12 18.57
CA THR A 161 -2.45 -7.50 18.94
C THR A 161 -1.43 -8.54 19.37
N TRP A 162 -0.18 -8.43 18.90
CA TRP A 162 0.92 -9.32 19.31
C TRP A 162 2.24 -8.56 19.45
N ASN A 163 3.21 -9.19 20.16
CA ASN A 163 4.57 -8.70 20.22
C ASN A 163 5.35 -9.16 18.98
N TRP A 164 5.60 -8.27 18.04
CA TRP A 164 6.28 -8.59 16.79
C TRP A 164 7.77 -8.98 16.99
N LYS A 165 8.41 -8.52 18.09
CA LYS A 165 9.81 -8.83 18.41
C LYS A 165 10.01 -10.29 18.88
N GLU A 166 8.94 -10.95 19.27
CA GLU A 166 8.95 -12.36 19.71
C GLU A 166 8.63 -13.32 18.56
N GLN A 167 8.31 -12.80 17.38
CA GLN A 167 8.02 -13.63 16.22
C GLN A 167 9.30 -14.09 15.52
N GLU A 168 9.22 -15.24 14.84
CA GLU A 168 10.33 -15.76 14.04
C GLU A 168 10.76 -14.74 12.96
N LEU A 169 12.06 -14.64 12.75
CA LEU A 169 12.62 -13.83 11.66
C LEU A 169 12.12 -14.38 10.31
N ASN A 170 11.92 -13.48 9.35
CA ASN A 170 11.34 -13.78 8.03
C ASN A 170 9.87 -14.20 8.04
N ASN A 171 9.13 -13.84 9.06
CA ASN A 171 7.68 -13.99 9.13
C ASN A 171 7.03 -12.61 8.87
N SER A 172 5.98 -12.53 8.04
CA SER A 172 5.26 -11.26 7.80
C SER A 172 4.76 -10.62 9.09
N PHE A 173 4.47 -11.41 10.13
CA PHE A 173 4.05 -10.93 11.45
C PHE A 173 5.21 -10.40 12.33
N SER A 174 6.46 -10.55 11.90
CA SER A 174 7.64 -9.92 12.50
C SER A 174 8.15 -8.69 11.74
N TYR A 175 7.39 -8.22 10.73
CA TYR A 175 7.79 -7.15 9.82
C TYR A 175 6.95 -5.89 10.03
N PRO A 176 7.30 -5.06 11.05
CA PRO A 176 6.41 -3.99 11.53
C PRO A 176 6.38 -2.74 10.63
N PHE A 177 7.44 -2.46 9.88
CA PHE A 177 7.47 -1.36 8.92
C PHE A 177 7.35 -1.92 7.50
N SER A 178 6.17 -1.82 6.93
CA SER A 178 5.91 -2.22 5.56
C SER A 178 5.27 -1.11 4.75
N LEU A 179 5.55 -1.10 3.45
CA LEU A 179 4.96 -0.16 2.50
C LEU A 179 3.67 -0.68 1.87
N ASP A 180 3.19 -1.86 2.29
CA ASP A 180 1.97 -2.48 1.76
C ASP A 180 0.87 -2.48 2.83
N GLY A 181 0.18 -1.35 3.02
CA GLY A 181 -1.02 -1.28 3.86
C GLY A 181 -0.78 -1.32 5.38
N HIS A 182 0.37 -0.84 5.85
CA HIS A 182 0.61 -0.63 7.27
C HIS A 182 0.36 0.83 7.67
N ILE A 183 -0.48 1.05 8.68
CA ILE A 183 -0.70 2.37 9.28
C ILE A 183 0.35 2.59 10.37
N LEU A 184 1.05 3.70 10.28
CA LEU A 184 2.12 4.12 11.19
C LEU A 184 1.86 5.54 11.69
N HIS A 185 2.31 5.83 12.92
CA HIS A 185 2.28 7.21 13.40
C HIS A 185 3.43 8.00 12.74
N LYS A 186 3.12 9.18 12.18
CA LYS A 186 4.09 10.07 11.49
C LYS A 186 5.36 10.32 12.31
N LYS A 187 5.24 10.49 13.64
CA LYS A 187 6.40 10.67 14.53
C LYS A 187 7.38 9.51 14.46
N ASN A 188 6.87 8.27 14.42
CA ASN A 188 7.69 7.06 14.33
C ASN A 188 8.40 6.98 12.96
N ILE A 189 7.66 7.25 11.88
CA ILE A 189 8.22 7.32 10.54
C ILE A 189 9.38 8.32 10.49
N LYS A 190 9.16 9.57 10.94
CA LYS A 190 10.20 10.60 10.96
C LYS A 190 11.41 10.20 11.80
N THR A 191 11.20 9.56 12.96
CA THR A 191 12.30 9.06 13.79
C THR A 191 13.14 8.01 13.05
N ILE A 192 12.50 7.08 12.35
CA ILE A 192 13.18 6.03 11.60
C ILE A 192 13.96 6.63 10.43
N LEU A 193 13.32 7.48 9.63
CA LEU A 193 13.94 8.09 8.45
C LEU A 193 15.11 9.00 8.82
N SER A 194 15.02 9.77 9.92
CA SER A 194 16.17 10.56 10.39
C SER A 194 17.36 9.69 10.81
N ARG A 195 17.12 8.52 11.40
CA ARG A 195 18.18 7.58 11.74
C ARG A 195 18.85 6.96 10.53
N ILE A 196 18.08 6.66 9.47
CA ILE A 196 18.65 6.23 8.20
C ILE A 196 19.60 7.30 7.69
N SER A 197 19.16 8.55 7.58
CA SER A 197 19.98 9.66 7.07
C SER A 197 21.20 10.00 7.96
N GLU A 198 21.12 9.74 9.27
CA GLU A 198 22.23 10.02 10.20
C GLU A 198 23.29 8.92 10.26
N ARG A 199 22.91 7.66 10.02
CA ARG A 199 23.74 6.49 10.33
C ARG A 199 24.10 5.63 9.14
N ASP A 200 23.33 5.64 8.07
CA ASP A 200 23.62 4.89 6.87
C ASP A 200 24.58 5.70 5.96
N ALA A 201 25.49 5.00 5.31
CA ALA A 201 26.43 5.60 4.36
C ALA A 201 25.73 6.18 3.10
N GLU A 202 24.55 5.66 2.80
CA GLU A 202 23.69 6.08 1.70
C GLU A 202 22.26 6.25 2.21
N ASP A 203 21.60 7.32 1.78
CA ASP A 203 20.18 7.53 2.03
C ASP A 203 19.30 6.51 1.30
N TYR A 204 18.01 6.50 1.60
CA TYR A 204 17.05 5.68 0.86
C TYR A 204 16.68 6.38 -0.46
N TYR A 205 16.74 5.63 -1.56
CA TYR A 205 16.63 6.15 -2.93
C TYR A 205 15.44 5.56 -3.71
N ASN A 206 14.70 4.64 -3.10
CA ASN A 206 13.45 4.08 -3.62
C ASN A 206 12.64 3.44 -2.47
N PRO A 207 11.38 3.04 -2.71
CA PRO A 207 10.53 2.43 -1.69
C PRO A 207 11.19 1.20 -1.02
N ASN A 208 11.74 0.28 -1.82
CA ASN A 208 12.38 -0.94 -1.27
C ASN A 208 13.57 -0.63 -0.37
N SER A 209 14.40 0.34 -0.76
CA SER A 209 15.55 0.75 0.06
C SER A 209 15.09 1.43 1.35
N MET A 210 14.01 2.22 1.31
CA MET A 210 13.41 2.83 2.49
C MET A 210 12.89 1.76 3.45
N GLU A 211 12.11 0.82 2.94
CA GLU A 211 11.53 -0.27 3.73
C GLU A 211 12.62 -1.17 4.35
N GLY A 212 13.58 -1.62 3.54
CA GLY A 212 14.68 -2.48 4.00
C GLY A 212 15.56 -1.82 5.05
N LYS A 213 15.95 -0.55 4.85
CA LYS A 213 16.75 0.20 5.82
C LYS A 213 15.99 0.49 7.11
N ALA A 214 14.69 0.77 7.02
CA ALA A 214 13.84 0.99 8.19
C ALA A 214 13.88 -0.18 9.16
N GLN A 215 13.97 -1.44 8.68
CA GLN A 215 14.03 -2.62 9.57
C GLN A 215 15.22 -2.59 10.54
N HIS A 216 16.33 -1.97 10.17
CA HIS A 216 17.51 -1.87 11.03
C HIS A 216 17.29 -1.00 12.28
N TYR A 217 16.27 -0.16 12.27
CA TYR A 217 15.98 0.80 13.34
C TYR A 217 14.73 0.46 14.15
N MET A 218 14.18 -0.76 13.99
CA MET A 218 12.94 -1.18 14.64
C MET A 218 13.12 -1.54 16.12
N GLU A 219 14.35 -1.82 16.58
CA GLU A 219 14.60 -2.31 17.96
C GLU A 219 14.09 -1.36 19.03
N GLU A 220 14.20 -0.05 18.81
CA GLU A 220 13.76 0.98 19.75
C GLU A 220 12.29 1.39 19.59
N MET A 221 11.60 0.83 18.58
CA MET A 221 10.19 1.12 18.34
C MET A 221 9.27 0.32 19.27
N PRO A 222 8.02 0.75 19.48
CA PRO A 222 7.03 0.01 20.25
C PRO A 222 6.95 -1.44 19.78
N LYS A 223 6.84 -2.37 20.71
CA LYS A 223 6.95 -3.82 20.43
C LYS A 223 5.66 -4.47 19.95
N TYR A 224 4.54 -3.76 20.01
CA TYR A 224 3.25 -4.31 19.63
C TYR A 224 2.83 -3.85 18.23
N MET A 225 2.31 -4.76 17.46
CA MET A 225 1.57 -4.47 16.24
C MET A 225 0.23 -5.18 16.26
N GLY A 226 -0.68 -4.72 15.41
CA GLY A 226 -2.02 -5.27 15.34
C GLY A 226 -2.50 -5.48 13.90
N CYS A 227 -3.49 -6.35 13.73
CA CYS A 227 -4.23 -6.52 12.49
C CYS A 227 -5.70 -6.87 12.78
N PHE A 228 -6.51 -6.84 11.75
CA PHE A 228 -7.87 -7.35 11.82
C PHE A 228 -7.90 -8.89 11.76
N GLU A 229 -9.05 -9.50 12.05
CA GLU A 229 -9.22 -10.95 11.91
C GLU A 229 -8.94 -11.41 10.47
N ASN A 230 -9.37 -10.63 9.48
CA ASN A 230 -9.04 -10.87 8.07
C ASN A 230 -8.34 -9.65 7.47
N SER A 231 -7.40 -9.90 6.55
CA SER A 231 -6.74 -8.82 5.81
C SER A 231 -7.70 -8.06 4.89
N TYR A 232 -7.40 -6.81 4.63
CA TYR A 232 -8.13 -5.92 3.73
C TYR A 232 -7.33 -5.56 2.48
N VAL A 233 -6.02 -5.59 2.56
CA VAL A 233 -5.10 -5.26 1.49
C VAL A 233 -4.35 -6.50 1.04
N ILE A 234 -4.18 -6.65 -0.27
CA ILE A 234 -3.32 -7.64 -0.91
C ILE A 234 -2.36 -6.92 -1.86
N ASN A 235 -1.07 -7.24 -1.78
CA ASN A 235 -0.12 -6.88 -2.82
C ASN A 235 -0.15 -7.93 -3.93
N THR A 236 -0.31 -7.50 -5.20
CA THR A 236 -0.37 -8.40 -6.34
C THR A 236 0.82 -8.17 -7.29
N PRO A 237 1.94 -8.88 -7.10
CA PRO A 237 3.19 -8.67 -7.82
C PRO A 237 3.15 -9.27 -9.25
N LEU A 238 2.55 -8.56 -10.20
CA LEU A 238 2.32 -9.05 -11.58
C LEU A 238 3.44 -8.73 -12.56
N ASN A 239 4.26 -7.73 -12.26
CA ASN A 239 5.43 -7.34 -13.04
C ASN A 239 6.48 -6.69 -12.13
N ARG A 240 7.68 -6.48 -12.66
CA ARG A 240 8.77 -5.85 -11.93
C ARG A 240 9.34 -4.67 -12.71
N VAL A 241 9.16 -3.46 -12.20
CA VAL A 241 9.66 -2.20 -12.79
C VAL A 241 10.88 -1.64 -12.05
N GLN A 242 11.40 -2.39 -11.08
CA GLN A 242 12.58 -2.06 -10.29
C GLN A 242 13.67 -3.14 -10.46
N GLU A 243 14.95 -2.77 -10.27
CA GLU A 243 16.11 -3.66 -10.41
C GLU A 243 16.83 -3.94 -9.08
N THR A 244 16.38 -3.28 -8.00
CA THR A 244 17.03 -3.30 -6.69
C THR A 244 16.85 -4.61 -5.93
N CYS A 245 15.69 -5.25 -6.10
CA CYS A 245 15.33 -6.49 -5.41
C CYS A 245 14.98 -7.58 -6.42
N THR A 246 15.36 -8.81 -6.08
CA THR A 246 15.08 -10.01 -6.91
C THR A 246 13.69 -10.61 -6.63
N ASN A 247 12.72 -9.77 -6.27
CA ASN A 247 11.35 -10.22 -6.00
C ASN A 247 10.79 -10.96 -7.22
N LYS A 248 10.15 -12.09 -6.95
CA LYS A 248 9.43 -12.82 -7.98
C LYS A 248 8.11 -12.12 -8.27
N ALA A 249 7.80 -11.95 -9.54
CA ALA A 249 6.56 -11.34 -10.01
C ALA A 249 6.20 -11.95 -11.36
N GLY A 250 4.90 -12.05 -11.65
CA GLY A 250 4.41 -12.50 -12.94
C GLY A 250 4.70 -13.96 -13.27
N GLN A 251 4.74 -14.85 -12.28
CA GLN A 251 5.00 -16.28 -12.50
C GLN A 251 3.73 -17.08 -12.85
N TYR A 252 2.57 -16.65 -12.35
CA TYR A 252 1.28 -17.24 -12.68
C TYR A 252 0.54 -16.40 -13.72
N PHE A 253 0.68 -15.08 -13.65
CA PHE A 253 0.05 -14.14 -14.57
C PHE A 253 1.09 -13.11 -15.02
N GLU A 254 1.52 -13.20 -16.26
CA GLU A 254 2.48 -12.27 -16.84
C GLU A 254 1.74 -11.07 -17.47
N TYR A 255 2.01 -9.88 -16.92
CA TYR A 255 1.44 -8.60 -17.38
C TYR A 255 2.56 -7.56 -17.48
N PRO A 256 3.29 -7.44 -18.60
CA PRO A 256 4.31 -6.41 -18.78
C PRO A 256 3.74 -5.01 -18.55
N ALA A 257 4.50 -4.15 -17.87
CA ALA A 257 4.05 -2.79 -17.56
C ALA A 257 3.72 -1.98 -18.82
N GLU A 258 4.48 -2.19 -19.90
CA GLU A 258 4.27 -1.57 -21.21
C GLU A 258 2.91 -1.97 -21.80
N GLU A 259 2.55 -3.26 -21.72
CA GLU A 259 1.27 -3.77 -22.23
C GLU A 259 0.10 -3.21 -21.43
N LEU A 260 0.22 -3.16 -20.09
CA LEU A 260 -0.80 -2.57 -19.25
C LEU A 260 -1.00 -1.08 -19.55
N ASN A 261 0.10 -0.33 -19.73
CA ASN A 261 0.05 1.08 -20.05
C ASN A 261 -0.55 1.32 -21.44
N GLN A 262 -0.17 0.51 -22.44
CA GLN A 262 -0.75 0.61 -23.79
C GLN A 262 -2.26 0.37 -23.76
N LYS A 263 -2.72 -0.69 -23.09
CA LYS A 263 -4.17 -0.96 -22.95
C LYS A 263 -4.92 0.19 -22.29
N LEU A 264 -4.31 0.80 -21.26
CA LEU A 264 -4.88 1.97 -20.59
C LEU A 264 -5.03 3.15 -21.57
N LEU A 265 -4.00 3.44 -22.37
CA LEU A 265 -4.02 4.50 -23.38
C LEU A 265 -5.01 4.22 -24.52
N GLU A 266 -5.28 2.97 -24.85
CA GLU A 266 -6.31 2.52 -25.79
C GLU A 266 -7.75 2.62 -25.23
N GLY A 267 -7.92 3.13 -24.01
CA GLY A 267 -9.20 3.31 -23.33
C GLY A 267 -9.75 2.06 -22.63
N ASN A 268 -8.91 1.04 -22.41
CA ASN A 268 -9.25 -0.06 -21.51
C ASN A 268 -8.83 0.29 -20.09
N ARG A 269 -9.63 -0.08 -19.11
CA ARG A 269 -9.37 0.22 -17.70
C ARG A 269 -9.38 -1.08 -16.90
N LEU A 270 -8.43 -1.24 -15.99
CA LEU A 270 -8.51 -2.32 -15.01
C LEU A 270 -9.72 -2.12 -14.09
N THR A 271 -10.34 -3.22 -13.67
CA THR A 271 -11.52 -3.19 -12.81
C THR A 271 -11.45 -4.28 -11.76
N LEU A 272 -11.99 -4.00 -10.58
CA LEU A 272 -12.16 -4.99 -9.50
C LEU A 272 -13.25 -6.00 -9.83
N GLU A 273 -14.15 -5.68 -10.76
CA GLU A 273 -15.26 -6.56 -11.12
C GLU A 273 -14.73 -7.78 -11.89
N GLY A 274 -15.09 -8.95 -11.40
CA GLY A 274 -14.65 -10.23 -11.95
C GLY A 274 -13.29 -10.72 -11.43
N MET A 275 -12.56 -9.95 -10.62
CA MET A 275 -11.37 -10.44 -9.93
C MET A 275 -11.74 -11.39 -8.79
N ASP A 276 -10.98 -12.47 -8.62
CA ASP A 276 -11.23 -13.47 -7.58
C ASP A 276 -10.40 -13.17 -6.32
N PHE A 277 -11.06 -12.67 -5.31
CA PHE A 277 -10.49 -12.42 -3.98
C PHE A 277 -10.90 -13.47 -2.93
N ASN A 278 -11.58 -14.56 -3.31
CA ASN A 278 -12.05 -15.58 -2.36
C ASN A 278 -10.92 -16.46 -1.84
N THR A 279 -9.81 -16.53 -2.54
CA THR A 279 -8.69 -17.44 -2.26
C THR A 279 -7.44 -16.72 -1.74
N ILE A 280 -7.61 -15.57 -1.08
CA ILE A 280 -6.48 -14.83 -0.50
C ILE A 280 -5.98 -15.56 0.74
N ILE A 281 -4.75 -16.05 0.68
CA ILE A 281 -4.06 -16.82 1.74
C ILE A 281 -2.70 -16.24 2.14
N GLY A 282 -2.23 -15.23 1.43
CA GLY A 282 -0.96 -14.55 1.69
C GLY A 282 -1.07 -13.04 1.48
N CYS A 283 -0.14 -12.29 2.01
CA CYS A 283 -0.09 -10.83 1.84
C CYS A 283 0.51 -10.39 0.49
N HIS A 284 1.20 -11.30 -0.21
CA HIS A 284 1.66 -11.14 -1.59
C HIS A 284 1.13 -12.31 -2.40
N GLN A 285 0.24 -12.04 -3.33
CA GLN A 285 -0.39 -13.09 -4.14
C GLN A 285 -0.78 -12.54 -5.50
N GLU A 286 -0.36 -13.21 -6.58
CA GLU A 286 -0.77 -12.83 -7.92
C GLU A 286 -2.26 -13.12 -8.14
N ILE A 287 -2.97 -12.13 -8.67
CA ILE A 287 -4.39 -12.21 -8.99
C ILE A 287 -4.58 -11.85 -10.46
N LYS A 288 -5.41 -12.62 -11.15
CA LYS A 288 -5.72 -12.37 -12.55
C LYS A 288 -6.44 -11.03 -12.70
N LEU A 289 -5.90 -10.16 -13.56
CA LEU A 289 -6.49 -8.87 -13.86
C LEU A 289 -7.74 -8.99 -14.72
N CYS A 290 -8.72 -8.13 -14.47
CA CYS A 290 -9.92 -7.96 -15.27
C CYS A 290 -9.95 -6.57 -15.89
N TRP A 291 -10.56 -6.45 -17.06
CA TRP A 291 -10.61 -5.23 -17.86
C TRP A 291 -12.04 -4.84 -18.21
N GLU A 292 -12.31 -3.55 -18.22
CA GLU A 292 -13.50 -2.94 -18.79
C GLU A 292 -13.13 -1.89 -19.84
N LYS A 293 -14.02 -1.65 -20.83
CA LYS A 293 -13.85 -0.53 -21.75
C LYS A 293 -14.33 0.75 -21.07
N ASN A 294 -13.47 1.75 -21.06
CA ASN A 294 -13.82 3.06 -20.53
C ASN A 294 -14.88 3.71 -21.45
N LYS A 295 -16.10 3.88 -20.95
CA LYS A 295 -17.20 4.50 -21.68
C LYS A 295 -17.04 6.01 -21.90
N CYS A 296 -16.04 6.63 -21.28
CA CYS A 296 -15.84 8.09 -21.28
C CYS A 296 -14.99 8.61 -22.46
N CYS A 297 -14.33 7.77 -23.24
CA CYS A 297 -13.47 8.22 -24.35
C CYS A 297 -14.19 8.34 -25.70
N LEU A 298 -15.54 8.27 -25.75
CA LEU A 298 -16.34 8.32 -26.97
C LEU A 298 -17.29 9.54 -27.06
N SER A 299 -16.97 10.63 -26.38
CA SER A 299 -17.77 11.88 -26.53
C SER A 299 -16.88 13.08 -26.82
#